data_87081131a5139a2e56deb08e18218105
#
_entry.id   87081131a5139a2e56deb08e18218105
#
_cell.length_a   1.000
_cell.length_b   1.000
_cell.length_c   1.000
_cell.angle_alpha   90.00
_cell.angle_beta   90.00
_cell.angle_gamma   90.00
#
_symmetry.space_group_name_H-M   'P 1'
#
loop_
_entity.id
_entity.type
_entity.pdbx_description
1 polymer ?
#
loop_
_entity_poly.entity_id
_entity_poly.type
_entity_poly.pdbx_seq_one_letter_code
_entity_poly.pdbx_strand_id
1 'polypeptide(L)'
;MKKLFLDDIRIPKDAIGLVPSNLNQFYFENDWIVVRNFWEFCNYIQKFGLPNFISFDHDLADEHYNDLFSDKNWSSQDSDIVLKYDEYSEKTGYECAKWLVDWCLENSQKIPEFVVHSANPVGKKNIESYLNNATKHLL
;
A
#
# COMPACT_ATOMS: atom_id res chain seq x y z
N MET A 1 -0.09 -10.19 -15.95
CA MET A 1 -0.58 -9.00 -15.24
C MET A 1 0.14 -8.87 -13.90
N LYS A 2 0.62 -7.69 -13.58
CA LYS A 2 1.30 -7.44 -12.30
C LYS A 2 0.28 -6.97 -11.27
N LYS A 3 0.21 -7.67 -10.14
CA LYS A 3 -0.73 -7.37 -9.06
C LYS A 3 0.04 -7.12 -7.77
N LEU A 4 -0.21 -5.99 -7.13
CA LEU A 4 0.45 -5.56 -5.90
C LEU A 4 -0.55 -5.65 -4.74
N PHE A 5 -0.15 -6.32 -3.67
CA PHE A 5 -0.97 -6.52 -2.48
C PHE A 5 -0.30 -5.83 -1.29
N LEU A 6 -0.96 -4.80 -0.78
CA LEU A 6 -0.47 -4.03 0.37
C LEU A 6 -1.24 -4.45 1.61
N ASP A 7 -0.58 -5.14 2.51
CA ASP A 7 -1.15 -5.58 3.78
C ASP A 7 -0.01 -5.93 4.72
N ASP A 8 -0.13 -5.60 5.99
CA ASP A 8 0.94 -5.81 6.95
C ASP A 8 1.10 -7.26 7.37
N ILE A 9 0.03 -8.07 7.32
CA ILE A 9 0.06 -9.46 7.78
C ILE A 9 -0.61 -10.45 6.85
N ARG A 10 -1.62 -10.03 6.08
CA ARG A 10 -2.40 -10.95 5.23
C ARG A 10 -1.66 -11.30 3.95
N ILE A 11 -2.02 -12.44 3.38
CA ILE A 11 -1.71 -12.79 2.00
C ILE A 11 -2.99 -12.61 1.16
N PRO A 12 -2.91 -12.59 -0.19
CA PRO A 12 -4.11 -12.34 -0.99
C PRO A 12 -5.29 -13.24 -0.68
N LYS A 13 -5.06 -14.52 -0.42
CA LYS A 13 -6.13 -15.45 -0.09
C LYS A 13 -6.92 -15.04 1.16
N ASP A 14 -6.27 -14.37 2.09
CA ASP A 14 -6.91 -13.91 3.33
C ASP A 14 -7.85 -12.74 3.10
N ALA A 15 -7.75 -12.07 1.98
CA ALA A 15 -8.60 -10.94 1.65
C ALA A 15 -9.90 -11.36 0.96
N ILE A 16 -10.05 -12.62 0.59
CA ILE A 16 -11.29 -13.14 0.01
C ILE A 16 -12.38 -12.97 1.07
N GLY A 17 -13.44 -12.36 0.81
CA GLY A 17 -14.45 -12.01 1.79
C GLY A 17 -14.43 -10.53 2.16
N LEU A 18 -13.32 -9.84 1.88
CA LEU A 18 -13.19 -8.40 2.06
C LEU A 18 -13.27 -7.66 0.73
N VAL A 19 -13.41 -8.39 -0.37
CA VAL A 19 -13.44 -7.84 -1.72
C VAL A 19 -14.70 -8.33 -2.43
N PRO A 20 -15.13 -7.66 -3.51
CA PRO A 20 -16.27 -8.15 -4.29
C PRO A 20 -16.05 -9.58 -4.78
N SER A 21 -17.09 -10.40 -4.72
CA SER A 21 -17.00 -11.82 -5.03
C SER A 21 -16.56 -12.12 -6.46
N ASN A 22 -16.85 -11.22 -7.40
CA ASN A 22 -16.41 -11.37 -8.78
C ASN A 22 -14.90 -11.26 -8.95
N LEU A 23 -14.18 -10.79 -7.92
CA LEU A 23 -12.73 -10.68 -7.94
C LEU A 23 -12.03 -11.83 -7.20
N ASN A 24 -12.78 -12.73 -6.58
CA ASN A 24 -12.19 -13.80 -5.76
C ASN A 24 -11.14 -14.60 -6.53
N GLN A 25 -11.35 -14.85 -7.81
CA GLN A 25 -10.43 -15.61 -8.62
C GLN A 25 -9.05 -15.00 -8.71
N PHE A 26 -8.95 -13.68 -8.77
CA PHE A 26 -7.68 -12.99 -8.73
C PHE A 26 -6.89 -13.30 -7.47
N TYR A 27 -7.59 -13.42 -6.34
CA TYR A 27 -6.96 -13.59 -5.04
C TYR A 27 -6.49 -15.03 -4.79
N PHE A 28 -6.92 -15.98 -5.60
CA PHE A 28 -6.40 -17.35 -5.57
C PHE A 28 -5.12 -17.50 -6.39
N GLU A 29 -4.80 -16.57 -7.26
CA GLU A 29 -3.61 -16.64 -8.09
C GLU A 29 -2.34 -16.43 -7.26
N ASN A 30 -1.23 -17.00 -7.73
CA ASN A 30 0.03 -17.00 -6.98
C ASN A 30 1.02 -15.94 -7.42
N ASP A 31 0.64 -15.08 -8.34
CA ASP A 31 1.53 -14.10 -8.96
C ASP A 31 1.49 -12.72 -8.31
N TRP A 32 0.92 -12.63 -7.11
CA TRP A 32 0.87 -11.39 -6.36
C TRP A 32 2.24 -11.01 -5.80
N ILE A 33 2.54 -9.71 -5.88
CA ILE A 33 3.68 -9.13 -5.19
C ILE A 33 3.14 -8.53 -3.90
N VAL A 34 3.65 -8.99 -2.77
CA VAL A 34 3.16 -8.58 -1.45
C VAL A 34 4.13 -7.56 -0.86
N VAL A 35 3.59 -6.40 -0.49
CA VAL A 35 4.35 -5.38 0.24
C VAL A 35 3.65 -5.14 1.57
N ARG A 36 4.43 -4.91 2.61
CA ARG A 36 3.96 -4.96 3.99
C ARG A 36 3.76 -3.60 4.63
N ASN A 37 4.29 -2.54 4.04
CA ASN A 37 4.24 -1.21 4.62
C ASN A 37 4.38 -0.15 3.55
N PHE A 38 4.25 1.11 3.99
CA PHE A 38 4.38 2.27 3.12
C PHE A 38 5.72 2.27 2.38
N TRP A 39 6.79 1.99 3.10
CA TRP A 39 8.15 2.02 2.54
C TRP A 39 8.31 1.02 1.40
N GLU A 40 7.88 -0.23 1.63
CA GLU A 40 7.96 -1.28 0.61
C GLU A 40 7.09 -0.95 -0.61
N PHE A 41 5.90 -0.37 -0.36
CA PHE A 41 4.99 0.04 -1.42
C PHE A 41 5.66 1.07 -2.35
N CYS A 42 6.20 2.12 -1.77
CA CYS A 42 6.84 3.19 -2.54
C CYS A 42 8.07 2.68 -3.29
N ASN A 43 8.90 1.90 -2.62
CA ASN A 43 10.11 1.34 -3.23
C ASN A 43 9.81 0.44 -4.41
N TYR A 44 8.77 -0.37 -4.29
CA TYR A 44 8.38 -1.24 -5.41
C TYR A 44 8.04 -0.42 -6.65
N ILE A 45 7.20 0.59 -6.50
CA ILE A 45 6.74 1.38 -7.64
C ILE A 45 7.89 2.20 -8.24
N GLN A 46 8.74 2.77 -7.40
CA GLN A 46 9.89 3.53 -7.87
C GLN A 46 10.88 2.66 -8.66
N LYS A 47 11.03 1.41 -8.25
CA LYS A 47 11.99 0.51 -8.87
C LYS A 47 11.44 -0.20 -10.11
N PHE A 48 10.19 -0.62 -10.07
CA PHE A 48 9.61 -1.47 -11.11
C PHE A 48 8.50 -0.81 -11.92
N GLY A 49 8.05 0.37 -11.53
CA GLY A 49 6.92 1.04 -12.17
C GLY A 49 5.58 0.59 -11.63
N LEU A 50 4.50 1.09 -12.23
CA LEU A 50 3.16 0.80 -11.76
C LEU A 50 2.76 -0.64 -12.06
N PRO A 51 2.10 -1.32 -11.09
CA PRO A 51 1.42 -2.58 -11.38
C PRO A 51 0.15 -2.33 -12.19
N ASN A 52 -0.47 -3.40 -12.66
CA ASN A 52 -1.76 -3.32 -13.34
C ASN A 52 -2.92 -3.20 -12.36
N PHE A 53 -2.74 -3.77 -11.17
CA PHE A 53 -3.80 -3.86 -10.15
C PHE A 53 -3.18 -3.75 -8.76
N ILE A 54 -3.84 -3.00 -7.88
CA ILE A 54 -3.39 -2.84 -6.50
C ILE A 54 -4.54 -3.18 -5.55
N SER A 55 -4.26 -4.00 -4.56
CA SER A 55 -5.18 -4.28 -3.46
C SER A 55 -4.64 -3.61 -2.21
N PHE A 56 -5.38 -2.65 -1.66
CA PHE A 56 -4.96 -1.82 -0.52
C PHE A 56 -5.57 -2.30 0.77
N ASP A 57 -4.76 -2.41 1.82
CA ASP A 57 -5.23 -2.35 3.20
C ASP A 57 -5.13 -0.92 3.69
N HIS A 58 -5.96 -0.53 4.65
CA HIS A 58 -5.86 0.79 5.28
C HIS A 58 -4.95 0.77 6.49
N ASP A 59 -5.17 -0.20 7.38
CA ASP A 59 -4.46 -0.25 8.66
C ASP A 59 -3.18 -1.06 8.50
N LEU A 60 -2.05 -0.37 8.50
CA LEU A 60 -0.74 -1.00 8.45
C LEU A 60 -0.20 -1.01 9.87
N ALA A 61 0.00 -2.21 10.44
CA ALA A 61 0.35 -2.35 11.84
C ALA A 61 1.72 -1.74 12.15
N ASP A 62 1.78 -1.07 13.27
CA ASP A 62 3.01 -0.45 13.74
C ASP A 62 3.99 -1.47 14.34
N GLU A 63 3.52 -2.68 14.62
CA GLU A 63 4.30 -3.70 15.31
C GLU A 63 5.59 -4.03 14.56
N HIS A 64 5.55 -4.10 13.23
CA HIS A 64 6.74 -4.35 12.43
C HIS A 64 7.77 -3.24 12.57
N TYR A 65 7.31 -2.01 12.65
CA TYR A 65 8.18 -0.86 12.82
C TYR A 65 8.75 -0.81 14.23
N ASN A 66 7.93 -1.13 15.23
CA ASN A 66 8.39 -1.19 16.61
C ASN A 66 9.49 -2.22 16.78
N ASP A 67 9.37 -3.39 16.14
CA ASP A 67 10.40 -4.41 16.16
C ASP A 67 11.69 -3.91 15.50
N LEU A 68 11.57 -3.20 14.39
CA LEU A 68 12.70 -2.62 13.70
C LEU A 68 13.40 -1.56 14.56
N PHE A 69 12.62 -0.71 15.22
CA PHE A 69 13.16 0.34 16.07
C PHE A 69 13.77 -0.20 17.36
N SER A 70 13.28 -1.31 17.84
CA SER A 70 13.86 -1.95 19.02
C SER A 70 15.15 -2.72 18.69
N ASP A 71 15.44 -2.91 17.40
CA ASP A 71 16.67 -3.54 16.96
C ASP A 71 17.84 -2.62 17.27
N LYS A 72 18.79 -3.15 18.04
CA LYS A 72 19.96 -2.41 18.50
C LYS A 72 20.90 -1.99 17.37
N ASN A 73 20.67 -2.45 16.16
CA ASN A 73 21.45 -2.05 15.00
C ASN A 73 21.14 -0.64 14.54
N TRP A 74 20.07 -0.03 15.01
CA TRP A 74 19.78 1.37 14.76
C TRP A 74 20.69 2.23 15.63
N SER A 75 21.76 2.70 15.05
CA SER A 75 22.71 3.53 15.78
C SER A 75 22.30 4.99 15.71
N SER A 76 22.88 5.79 16.62
CA SER A 76 22.67 7.23 16.62
C SER A 76 23.17 7.92 15.34
N GLN A 77 23.99 7.23 14.57
CA GLN A 77 24.48 7.74 13.28
C GLN A 77 23.37 7.80 12.25
N ASP A 78 22.30 7.06 12.45
CA ASP A 78 21.18 6.97 11.53
C ASP A 78 19.97 7.75 12.04
N SER A 79 20.20 8.79 12.82
CA SER A 79 19.12 9.57 13.43
C SER A 79 18.13 10.11 12.39
N ASP A 80 18.61 10.54 11.23
CA ASP A 80 17.76 11.04 10.17
C ASP A 80 16.90 9.91 9.58
N ILE A 81 17.47 8.72 9.46
CA ILE A 81 16.75 7.54 9.00
C ILE A 81 15.70 7.13 10.02
N VAL A 82 16.05 7.16 11.30
CA VAL A 82 15.12 6.86 12.39
C VAL A 82 13.93 7.80 12.37
N LEU A 83 14.16 9.08 12.18
CA LEU A 83 13.08 10.07 12.07
C LEU A 83 12.17 9.77 10.87
N LYS A 84 12.72 9.38 9.74
CA LYS A 84 11.93 8.97 8.59
C LYS A 84 11.10 7.72 8.90
N TYR A 85 11.66 6.78 9.64
CA TYR A 85 10.94 5.57 10.03
C TYR A 85 9.77 5.91 10.96
N ASP A 86 9.97 6.80 11.92
CA ASP A 86 8.89 7.27 12.77
C ASP A 86 7.77 7.89 11.96
N GLU A 87 8.12 8.67 10.96
CA GLU A 87 7.14 9.24 10.05
C GLU A 87 6.41 8.16 9.27
N TYR A 88 7.13 7.15 8.75
CA TYR A 88 6.54 6.08 7.96
C TYR A 88 5.76 5.09 8.79
N SER A 89 6.12 4.86 10.05
CA SER A 89 5.42 3.92 10.91
C SER A 89 3.98 4.34 11.19
N GLU A 90 3.68 5.62 11.06
CA GLU A 90 2.32 6.14 11.21
C GLU A 90 1.54 6.15 9.89
N LYS A 91 2.19 5.79 8.78
CA LYS A 91 1.55 5.83 7.47
C LYS A 91 0.60 4.66 7.31
N THR A 92 -0.60 4.98 6.86
CA THR A 92 -1.64 3.99 6.55
C THR A 92 -1.68 3.72 5.04
N GLY A 93 -2.58 2.84 4.65
CA GLY A 93 -2.87 2.64 3.23
C GLY A 93 -3.35 3.91 2.54
N TYR A 94 -4.01 4.81 3.28
CA TYR A 94 -4.40 6.11 2.74
C TYR A 94 -3.19 6.93 2.33
N GLU A 95 -2.14 6.92 3.13
CA GLU A 95 -0.90 7.62 2.79
C GLU A 95 -0.23 7.00 1.55
N CYS A 96 -0.31 5.68 1.42
CA CYS A 96 0.16 5.00 0.20
C CYS A 96 -0.62 5.48 -1.03
N ALA A 97 -1.94 5.63 -0.91
CA ALA A 97 -2.77 6.12 -2.00
C ALA A 97 -2.41 7.55 -2.40
N LYS A 98 -2.17 8.41 -1.42
CA LYS A 98 -1.74 9.79 -1.68
C LYS A 98 -0.39 9.83 -2.40
N TRP A 99 0.55 9.04 -1.94
CA TRP A 99 1.85 8.95 -2.58
C TRP A 99 1.73 8.45 -4.03
N LEU A 100 0.87 7.46 -4.24
CA LEU A 100 0.63 6.91 -5.58
C LEU A 100 0.11 7.97 -6.54
N VAL A 101 -0.85 8.79 -6.10
CA VAL A 101 -1.39 9.87 -6.93
C VAL A 101 -0.29 10.86 -7.30
N ASP A 102 0.52 11.28 -6.33
CA ASP A 102 1.62 12.20 -6.58
C ASP A 102 2.62 11.62 -7.59
N TRP A 103 2.96 10.34 -7.43
CA TRP A 103 3.86 9.67 -8.36
C TRP A 103 3.28 9.62 -9.77
N CYS A 104 2.00 9.32 -9.90
CA CYS A 104 1.33 9.28 -11.20
C CYS A 104 1.30 10.65 -11.86
N LEU A 105 1.05 11.70 -11.08
CA LEU A 105 1.08 13.08 -11.61
C LEU A 105 2.47 13.45 -12.11
N GLU A 106 3.51 13.15 -11.33
CA GLU A 106 4.88 13.47 -11.68
C GLU A 106 5.37 12.72 -12.93
N ASN A 107 4.86 11.50 -13.12
CA ASN A 107 5.31 10.64 -14.21
C ASN A 107 4.31 10.54 -15.36
N SER A 108 3.26 11.33 -15.33
CA SER A 108 2.22 11.36 -16.38
C SER A 108 1.61 9.98 -16.63
N GLN A 109 1.32 9.26 -15.54
CA GLN A 109 0.73 7.93 -15.58
C GLN A 109 -0.68 7.94 -15.04
N LYS A 110 -1.49 6.99 -15.48
CA LYS A 110 -2.85 6.81 -14.97
C LYS A 110 -2.81 5.97 -13.70
N ILE A 111 -3.81 6.20 -12.82
CA ILE A 111 -3.98 5.38 -11.64
C ILE A 111 -4.33 3.95 -12.07
N PRO A 112 -3.63 2.92 -11.54
CA PRO A 112 -3.98 1.52 -11.83
C PRO A 112 -5.36 1.17 -11.31
N GLU A 113 -5.92 0.08 -11.79
CA GLU A 113 -7.11 -0.48 -11.18
C GLU A 113 -6.80 -0.88 -9.75
N PHE A 114 -7.76 -0.74 -8.86
CA PHE A 114 -7.53 -0.99 -7.44
C PHE A 114 -8.79 -1.50 -6.75
N VAL A 115 -8.57 -2.15 -5.62
CA VAL A 115 -9.60 -2.54 -4.66
C VAL A 115 -9.05 -2.27 -3.27
N VAL A 116 -9.91 -1.91 -2.34
CA VAL A 116 -9.52 -1.77 -0.94
C VAL A 116 -10.12 -2.95 -0.17
N HIS A 117 -9.27 -3.80 0.38
CA HIS A 117 -9.67 -5.01 1.09
C HIS A 117 -9.67 -4.83 2.61
N SER A 118 -9.67 -3.59 3.08
CA SER A 118 -9.60 -3.30 4.52
C SER A 118 -10.91 -3.67 5.23
N ALA A 119 -10.78 -4.18 6.44
CA ALA A 119 -11.91 -4.39 7.33
C ALA A 119 -12.38 -3.09 8.00
N ASN A 120 -11.63 -1.99 7.86
CA ASN A 120 -11.98 -0.68 8.41
C ASN A 120 -12.87 0.08 7.41
N PRO A 121 -14.19 0.23 7.65
CA PRO A 121 -15.09 0.84 6.67
C PRO A 121 -14.76 2.30 6.37
N VAL A 122 -14.34 3.05 7.37
CA VAL A 122 -14.00 4.48 7.20
C VAL A 122 -12.72 4.61 6.38
N GLY A 123 -11.69 3.84 6.73
CA GLY A 123 -10.44 3.84 5.99
C GLY A 123 -10.61 3.40 4.56
N LYS A 124 -11.41 2.36 4.34
CA LYS A 124 -11.73 1.87 3.00
C LYS A 124 -12.36 2.96 2.15
N LYS A 125 -13.37 3.64 2.69
CA LYS A 125 -14.08 4.70 1.97
C LYS A 125 -13.16 5.88 1.66
N ASN A 126 -12.27 6.22 2.59
CA ASN A 126 -11.33 7.33 2.38
C ASN A 126 -10.37 7.04 1.22
N ILE A 127 -9.84 5.83 1.15
CA ILE A 127 -8.95 5.44 0.04
C ILE A 127 -9.72 5.42 -1.28
N GLU A 128 -10.90 4.80 -1.29
CA GLU A 128 -11.71 4.71 -2.50
C GLU A 128 -12.07 6.09 -3.04
N SER A 129 -12.50 6.99 -2.17
CA SER A 129 -12.88 8.35 -2.57
C SER A 129 -11.70 9.12 -3.13
N TYR A 130 -10.56 9.03 -2.47
CA TYR A 130 -9.36 9.74 -2.89
C TYR A 130 -8.88 9.26 -4.27
N LEU A 131 -8.78 7.95 -4.45
CA LEU A 131 -8.31 7.38 -5.72
C LEU A 131 -9.32 7.57 -6.85
N ASN A 132 -10.62 7.48 -6.58
CA ASN A 132 -11.64 7.72 -7.58
C ASN A 132 -11.62 9.17 -8.06
N ASN A 133 -11.46 10.12 -7.15
CA ASN A 133 -11.32 11.53 -7.53
C ASN A 133 -10.07 11.76 -8.37
N ALA A 134 -8.96 11.18 -7.98
CA ALA A 134 -7.71 11.31 -8.74
C ALA A 134 -7.84 10.73 -10.14
N THR A 135 -8.51 9.58 -10.26
CA THR A 135 -8.72 8.95 -11.57
C THR A 135 -9.47 9.86 -12.52
N LYS A 136 -10.45 10.60 -12.00
CA LYS A 136 -11.23 11.54 -12.83
C LYS A 136 -10.36 12.69 -13.35
N HIS A 137 -9.38 13.12 -12.57
CA HIS A 137 -8.53 14.26 -12.93
C HIS A 137 -7.35 13.87 -13.80
N LEU A 138 -6.96 12.60 -13.79
CA LEU A 138 -5.79 12.11 -14.54
C LEU A 138 -6.14 11.52 -15.90
N LEU A 139 -7.40 11.53 -16.26
CA LEU A 139 -7.82 11.03 -17.58
C LEU A 139 -7.44 11.96 -18.73
#